data_032bbeb707586e07fd42bd7ae6a9e464
#
_entry.id   032bbeb707586e07fd42bd7ae6a9e464
#
_cell.length_a   1.000
_cell.length_b   1.000
_cell.length_c   1.000
_cell.angle_alpha   90.00
_cell.angle_beta   90.00
_cell.angle_gamma   90.00
#
_symmetry.space_group_name_H-M   'P 1'
#
loop_
_entity.id
_entity.type
_entity.pdbx_description
1 polymer ?
#
loop_
_entity_poly.entity_id
_entity_poly.type
_entity_poly.pdbx_seq_one_letter_code
_entity_poly.pdbx_strand_id
1 'polypeptide(L)'
;LRDVEQCVDDIEQVMAGNLDGAMSGMQKRTRALNDTAIALIAAMPEVAVVFPEITFPVKIRFGGQEASTTLRSVPVAMGGYTPYDRMGWGGFFSSDSAAEVILSYGILSRLKLTLDGEEEQARTDSSRVWRRVKADSLIGAEVEVITSVLDLGRMMSGGLAAAGQPSFTEHVTRLRVAGIRPRPHAFSNEQVQGGIVVPLLTGKRMPRFAFNNMWSLLSRGGRPTGSYEALYVRLNRLQDLPAIRKRLQELNFSVFALADQLEEIKRGFLMVDTALGAVGTIALVVAALGIINTMVMSILERTREIGVMKAVGASERQIRTIFFFEAGCIGLMGGMLGVLLGWLVSRLANWIANLWTLRQGGGVGGDIEFFYLPPWLIGGAILFAVGVSLAAGYYPATRAARVNPVEALRHD
;
A
#
# COMPACT_ATOMS: atom_id res chain seq x y z
N LEU A 1 7.31 -8.41 24.67
CA LEU A 1 8.45 -9.08 25.30
C LEU A 1 8.25 -10.60 25.37
N ARG A 2 7.10 -11.10 25.85
CA ARG A 2 6.80 -12.56 25.89
C ARG A 2 6.85 -13.24 24.52
N ASP A 3 6.43 -12.58 23.45
CA ASP A 3 6.44 -13.16 22.09
C ASP A 3 7.86 -13.22 21.50
N VAL A 4 8.76 -12.34 21.92
CA VAL A 4 10.17 -12.33 21.48
C VAL A 4 10.96 -13.42 22.19
N GLU A 5 10.77 -13.60 23.51
CA GLU A 5 11.42 -14.68 24.26
C GLU A 5 11.00 -16.06 23.74
N GLN A 6 9.74 -16.22 23.40
CA GLN A 6 9.22 -17.48 22.89
C GLN A 6 9.64 -17.76 21.43
N CYS A 7 9.88 -16.71 20.62
CA CYS A 7 10.47 -16.86 19.29
C CYS A 7 11.95 -17.25 19.36
N VAL A 8 12.66 -16.79 20.37
CA VAL A 8 14.07 -17.19 20.65
C VAL A 8 14.11 -18.65 21.09
N ASP A 9 13.22 -19.09 22.00
CA ASP A 9 13.12 -20.48 22.44
C ASP A 9 12.79 -21.44 21.27
N ASP A 10 11.88 -21.04 20.37
CA ASP A 10 11.53 -21.82 19.16
C ASP A 10 12.73 -21.94 18.20
N ILE A 11 13.55 -20.87 18.06
CA ILE A 11 14.78 -20.88 17.25
C ILE A 11 15.86 -21.74 17.90
N GLU A 12 16.03 -21.69 19.23
CA GLU A 12 16.96 -22.53 19.94
C GLU A 12 16.59 -24.01 19.84
N GLN A 13 15.31 -24.37 19.90
CA GLN A 13 14.84 -25.74 19.70
C GLN A 13 15.10 -26.26 18.28
N VAL A 14 14.95 -25.42 17.26
CA VAL A 14 15.30 -25.74 15.85
C VAL A 14 16.81 -25.94 15.72
N MET A 15 17.62 -25.09 16.33
CA MET A 15 19.10 -25.19 16.33
C MET A 15 19.61 -26.42 17.12
N ALA A 16 18.89 -26.83 18.14
CA ALA A 16 19.18 -28.04 18.91
C ALA A 16 18.76 -29.36 18.20
N GLY A 17 18.22 -29.28 16.98
CA GLY A 17 17.79 -30.44 16.20
C GLY A 17 16.42 -31.03 16.61
N ASN A 18 15.69 -30.34 17.48
CA ASN A 18 14.36 -30.78 17.92
C ASN A 18 13.27 -30.09 17.05
N LEU A 19 13.31 -30.39 15.75
CA LEU A 19 12.34 -29.90 14.75
C LEU A 19 10.90 -30.24 15.13
N ASP A 20 10.65 -31.41 15.72
CA ASP A 20 9.30 -31.84 16.11
C ASP A 20 8.71 -30.99 17.26
N GLY A 21 9.54 -30.55 18.20
CA GLY A 21 9.13 -29.70 19.31
C GLY A 21 8.79 -28.28 18.87
N ALA A 22 9.66 -27.67 18.09
CA ALA A 22 9.46 -26.31 17.56
C ALA A 22 8.25 -26.25 16.61
N MET A 23 8.06 -27.28 15.78
CA MET A 23 6.95 -27.37 14.85
C MET A 23 5.62 -27.71 15.51
N SER A 24 5.61 -28.50 16.58
CA SER A 24 4.40 -28.74 17.38
C SER A 24 3.95 -27.49 18.15
N GLY A 25 4.88 -26.64 18.55
CA GLY A 25 4.63 -25.32 19.16
C GLY A 25 3.95 -24.35 18.17
N MET A 26 4.44 -24.27 16.94
CA MET A 26 3.85 -23.46 15.86
C MET A 26 2.47 -24.01 15.40
N GLN A 27 2.29 -25.32 15.37
CA GLN A 27 1.04 -25.97 14.93
C GLN A 27 -0.10 -25.91 15.97
N LYS A 28 0.22 -25.81 17.26
CA LYS A 28 -0.78 -25.73 18.34
C LYS A 28 -1.57 -24.43 18.40
N ARG A 29 -1.19 -23.41 17.60
CA ARG A 29 -1.70 -22.05 17.75
C ARG A 29 -2.85 -21.65 16.84
N THR A 30 -3.12 -22.35 15.76
CA THR A 30 -4.19 -21.96 14.85
C THR A 30 -5.28 -23.00 14.74
N ARG A 31 -6.50 -22.61 15.08
CA ARG A 31 -7.69 -23.45 14.90
C ARG A 31 -7.98 -23.62 13.41
N ALA A 32 -8.32 -24.84 12.99
CA ALA A 32 -8.67 -25.11 11.61
C ALA A 32 -9.95 -24.35 11.19
N LEU A 33 -9.90 -23.77 9.99
CA LEU A 33 -11.03 -23.05 9.40
C LEU A 33 -11.95 -24.05 8.69
N ASN A 34 -13.00 -24.49 9.38
CA ASN A 34 -13.99 -25.43 8.90
C ASN A 34 -15.40 -24.85 9.03
N ASP A 35 -16.42 -25.62 8.64
CA ASP A 35 -17.82 -25.17 8.70
C ASP A 35 -18.27 -24.82 10.13
N THR A 36 -17.71 -25.48 11.16
CA THR A 36 -17.97 -25.12 12.57
C THR A 36 -17.34 -23.80 12.96
N ALA A 37 -16.18 -23.45 12.41
CA ALA A 37 -15.56 -22.14 12.59
C ALA A 37 -16.38 -21.03 11.92
N ILE A 38 -16.92 -21.30 10.72
CA ILE A 38 -17.83 -20.36 10.03
C ILE A 38 -19.06 -20.09 10.89
N ALA A 39 -19.73 -21.14 11.39
CA ALA A 39 -20.91 -21.01 12.23
C ALA A 39 -20.63 -20.22 13.53
N LEU A 40 -19.48 -20.51 14.17
CA LEU A 40 -19.05 -19.82 15.39
C LEU A 40 -18.82 -18.32 15.15
N ILE A 41 -18.14 -17.97 14.05
CA ILE A 41 -17.82 -16.57 13.72
C ILE A 41 -19.07 -15.83 13.25
N ALA A 42 -19.93 -16.48 12.44
CA ALA A 42 -21.17 -15.90 11.96
C ALA A 42 -22.20 -15.64 13.08
N ALA A 43 -22.11 -16.37 14.21
CA ALA A 43 -22.96 -16.14 15.38
C ALA A 43 -22.57 -14.90 16.19
N MET A 44 -21.45 -14.23 15.89
CA MET A 44 -21.04 -13.01 16.58
C MET A 44 -21.89 -11.81 16.12
N PRO A 45 -22.47 -11.00 17.03
CA PRO A 45 -23.41 -9.95 16.67
C PRO A 45 -22.77 -8.81 15.84
N GLU A 46 -21.46 -8.64 15.96
CA GLU A 46 -20.69 -7.62 15.22
C GLU A 46 -20.39 -8.04 13.78
N VAL A 47 -20.56 -9.32 13.44
CA VAL A 47 -20.25 -9.89 12.15
C VAL A 47 -21.44 -9.79 11.20
N ALA A 48 -21.25 -9.16 10.06
CA ALA A 48 -22.30 -9.07 9.03
C ALA A 48 -22.38 -10.34 8.20
N VAL A 49 -21.23 -10.83 7.70
CA VAL A 49 -21.16 -12.00 6.84
C VAL A 49 -19.78 -12.65 6.97
N VAL A 50 -19.74 -13.98 6.82
CA VAL A 50 -18.53 -14.79 6.74
C VAL A 50 -18.52 -15.54 5.42
N PHE A 51 -17.46 -15.38 4.64
CA PHE A 51 -17.26 -16.06 3.37
C PHE A 51 -16.02 -16.97 3.44
N PRO A 52 -16.17 -18.27 3.15
CA PRO A 52 -15.02 -19.16 2.99
C PRO A 52 -14.31 -18.90 1.67
N GLU A 53 -12.98 -18.95 1.71
CA GLU A 53 -12.12 -18.86 0.53
C GLU A 53 -11.16 -20.04 0.47
N ILE A 54 -10.95 -20.52 -0.75
CA ILE A 54 -9.98 -21.55 -1.07
C ILE A 54 -9.04 -20.97 -2.12
N THR A 55 -7.72 -20.98 -1.85
CA THR A 55 -6.73 -20.41 -2.75
C THR A 55 -5.61 -21.41 -3.02
N PHE A 56 -5.29 -21.64 -4.29
CA PHE A 56 -4.19 -22.52 -4.68
C PHE A 56 -3.60 -22.13 -6.05
N PRO A 57 -2.31 -22.45 -6.31
CA PRO A 57 -1.67 -22.15 -7.58
C PRO A 57 -2.21 -23.09 -8.68
N VAL A 58 -2.39 -22.52 -9.89
CA VAL A 58 -2.84 -23.24 -11.08
C VAL A 58 -2.12 -22.69 -12.32
N LYS A 59 -2.16 -23.46 -13.41
CA LYS A 59 -1.86 -22.92 -14.74
C LYS A 59 -3.18 -22.76 -15.50
N ILE A 60 -3.28 -21.70 -16.27
CA ILE A 60 -4.40 -21.47 -17.18
C ILE A 60 -3.89 -21.57 -18.61
N ARG A 61 -4.65 -22.25 -19.47
CA ARG A 61 -4.34 -22.36 -20.91
C ARG A 61 -5.50 -21.82 -21.71
N PHE A 62 -5.20 -20.91 -22.63
CA PHE A 62 -6.16 -20.33 -23.56
C PHE A 62 -5.50 -20.03 -24.91
N GLY A 63 -6.10 -20.49 -26.00
CA GLY A 63 -5.60 -20.23 -27.37
C GLY A 63 -4.15 -20.67 -27.61
N GLY A 64 -3.71 -21.75 -26.94
CA GLY A 64 -2.34 -22.27 -27.05
C GLY A 64 -1.29 -21.54 -26.18
N GLN A 65 -1.69 -20.52 -25.42
CA GLN A 65 -0.82 -19.85 -24.45
C GLN A 65 -1.12 -20.36 -23.03
N GLU A 66 -0.07 -20.51 -22.23
CA GLU A 66 -0.14 -20.91 -20.83
C GLU A 66 0.38 -19.81 -19.91
N ALA A 67 -0.26 -19.65 -18.77
CA ALA A 67 0.20 -18.76 -17.73
C ALA A 67 -0.01 -19.37 -16.35
N SER A 68 0.99 -19.26 -15.47
CA SER A 68 0.85 -19.63 -14.06
C SER A 68 0.15 -18.52 -13.31
N THR A 69 -0.81 -18.88 -12.46
CA THR A 69 -1.63 -17.95 -11.70
C THR A 69 -2.14 -18.58 -10.41
N THR A 70 -2.84 -17.79 -9.62
CA THR A 70 -3.51 -18.25 -8.41
C THR A 70 -5.01 -18.35 -8.70
N LEU A 71 -5.58 -19.50 -8.39
CA LEU A 71 -7.02 -19.71 -8.40
C LEU A 71 -7.55 -19.38 -7.01
N ARG A 72 -8.61 -18.59 -6.98
CA ARG A 72 -9.37 -18.23 -5.79
C ARG A 72 -10.79 -18.70 -5.95
N SER A 73 -11.29 -19.41 -4.95
CA SER A 73 -12.63 -20.00 -4.99
C SER A 73 -13.50 -19.35 -3.93
N VAL A 74 -14.60 -18.74 -4.36
CA VAL A 74 -15.46 -17.90 -3.52
C VAL A 74 -16.93 -18.25 -3.74
N PRO A 75 -17.83 -18.09 -2.73
CA PRO A 75 -19.26 -18.31 -2.89
C PRO A 75 -19.91 -17.22 -3.77
N VAL A 76 -20.99 -17.57 -4.45
CA VAL A 76 -21.78 -16.66 -5.32
C VAL A 76 -22.26 -15.43 -4.54
N ALA A 77 -22.61 -15.59 -3.27
CA ALA A 77 -23.05 -14.49 -2.42
C ALA A 77 -22.01 -13.36 -2.29
N MET A 78 -20.73 -13.62 -2.60
CA MET A 78 -19.67 -12.63 -2.57
C MET A 78 -19.73 -11.64 -3.74
N GLY A 79 -20.51 -11.93 -4.81
CA GLY A 79 -20.67 -11.05 -5.97
C GLY A 79 -21.28 -9.68 -5.67
N GLY A 80 -22.05 -9.55 -4.57
CA GLY A 80 -22.58 -8.26 -4.12
C GLY A 80 -21.64 -7.43 -3.25
N TYR A 81 -20.40 -7.86 -3.06
CA TYR A 81 -19.44 -7.21 -2.17
C TYR A 81 -18.12 -6.89 -2.88
N THR A 82 -17.50 -5.79 -2.49
CA THR A 82 -16.16 -5.44 -2.97
C THR A 82 -15.14 -6.53 -2.58
N PRO A 83 -14.29 -6.99 -3.51
CA PRO A 83 -13.95 -6.39 -4.80
C PRO A 83 -14.72 -6.98 -6.01
N TYR A 84 -15.82 -7.70 -5.81
CA TYR A 84 -16.54 -8.44 -6.85
C TYR A 84 -17.84 -7.75 -7.30
N ASP A 85 -18.27 -6.68 -6.64
CA ASP A 85 -19.46 -5.87 -6.93
C ASP A 85 -19.39 -5.12 -8.27
N ARG A 86 -18.19 -4.94 -8.82
CA ARG A 86 -17.97 -4.27 -10.09
C ARG A 86 -17.21 -5.16 -11.05
N MET A 87 -17.90 -5.65 -12.06
CA MET A 87 -17.30 -6.39 -13.16
C MET A 87 -16.99 -5.41 -14.32
N GLY A 88 -15.86 -5.64 -15.01
CA GLY A 88 -15.53 -4.86 -16.21
C GLY A 88 -16.37 -5.26 -17.41
N TRP A 89 -16.48 -6.57 -17.63
CA TRP A 89 -17.23 -7.19 -18.70
C TRP A 89 -17.86 -8.49 -18.21
N GLY A 90 -19.04 -8.83 -18.72
CA GLY A 90 -19.78 -10.02 -18.30
C GLY A 90 -20.44 -9.88 -16.94
N GLY A 91 -20.58 -10.97 -16.21
CA GLY A 91 -21.25 -11.04 -14.93
C GLY A 91 -20.51 -11.88 -13.90
N PHE A 92 -21.07 -11.97 -12.70
CA PHE A 92 -20.62 -12.88 -11.67
C PHE A 92 -21.21 -14.29 -11.92
N PHE A 93 -20.83 -15.26 -11.12
CA PHE A 93 -21.24 -16.66 -11.30
C PHE A 93 -22.75 -16.87 -11.21
N SER A 94 -23.24 -17.84 -11.99
CA SER A 94 -24.64 -18.24 -11.96
C SER A 94 -25.00 -19.09 -10.73
N SER A 95 -24.06 -19.90 -10.24
CA SER A 95 -24.23 -20.74 -9.06
C SER A 95 -22.89 -21.16 -8.44
N ASP A 96 -22.91 -21.64 -7.18
CA ASP A 96 -21.70 -22.12 -6.48
C ASP A 96 -21.04 -23.34 -7.13
N SER A 97 -21.77 -24.10 -7.96
CA SER A 97 -21.29 -25.27 -8.66
C SER A 97 -21.14 -25.12 -10.17
N ALA A 98 -21.30 -23.88 -10.68
CA ALA A 98 -21.17 -23.60 -12.10
C ALA A 98 -19.74 -23.88 -12.58
N ALA A 99 -19.61 -24.38 -13.82
CA ALA A 99 -18.32 -24.55 -14.48
C ALA A 99 -17.87 -23.22 -15.12
N GLU A 100 -17.76 -22.19 -14.29
CA GLU A 100 -17.49 -20.81 -14.69
C GLU A 100 -16.20 -20.29 -14.06
N VAL A 101 -15.57 -19.33 -14.75
CA VAL A 101 -14.35 -18.65 -14.27
C VAL A 101 -14.44 -17.16 -14.57
N ILE A 102 -13.98 -16.35 -13.63
CA ILE A 102 -13.76 -14.92 -13.81
C ILE A 102 -12.26 -14.69 -13.96
N LEU A 103 -11.88 -13.97 -15.02
CA LEU A 103 -10.50 -13.64 -15.30
C LEU A 103 -10.16 -12.26 -14.72
N SER A 104 -8.99 -12.12 -14.08
CA SER A 104 -8.46 -10.80 -13.75
C SER A 104 -7.78 -10.18 -14.97
N TYR A 105 -7.73 -8.86 -15.02
CA TYR A 105 -7.02 -8.15 -16.09
C TYR A 105 -5.55 -8.59 -16.21
N GLY A 106 -4.84 -8.79 -15.10
CA GLY A 106 -3.44 -9.21 -15.08
C GLY A 106 -3.18 -10.58 -15.70
N ILE A 107 -4.18 -11.49 -15.71
CA ILE A 107 -4.01 -12.80 -16.36
C ILE A 107 -4.08 -12.69 -17.89
N LEU A 108 -4.86 -11.75 -18.43
CA LEU A 108 -4.94 -11.50 -19.86
C LEU A 108 -3.57 -11.08 -20.40
N SER A 109 -2.87 -10.20 -19.70
CA SER A 109 -1.52 -9.79 -20.09
C SER A 109 -0.52 -10.94 -20.05
N ARG A 110 -0.61 -11.85 -19.06
CA ARG A 110 0.22 -13.07 -19.00
C ARG A 110 -0.06 -14.06 -20.13
N LEU A 111 -1.32 -14.12 -20.58
CA LEU A 111 -1.74 -14.90 -21.74
C LEU A 111 -1.47 -14.19 -23.08
N LYS A 112 -0.79 -13.05 -23.07
CA LYS A 112 -0.50 -12.21 -24.25
C LYS A 112 -1.77 -11.76 -24.99
N LEU A 113 -2.84 -11.49 -24.23
CA LEU A 113 -4.11 -10.98 -24.76
C LEU A 113 -4.25 -9.51 -24.40
N THR A 114 -4.68 -8.70 -25.37
CA THR A 114 -5.01 -7.28 -25.18
C THR A 114 -6.46 -7.06 -25.59
N LEU A 115 -7.21 -6.35 -24.77
CA LEU A 115 -8.59 -6.00 -25.06
C LEU A 115 -8.64 -4.82 -26.07
N ASP A 116 -9.60 -4.85 -27.00
CA ASP A 116 -9.81 -3.76 -27.94
C ASP A 116 -10.13 -2.45 -27.21
N GLY A 117 -9.47 -1.38 -27.62
CA GLY A 117 -9.59 -0.04 -26.98
C GLY A 117 -8.45 0.31 -26.00
N GLU A 118 -7.52 -0.57 -25.74
CA GLU A 118 -6.38 -0.34 -24.82
C GLU A 118 -5.03 -0.38 -25.54
N GLU A 119 -4.91 0.40 -26.61
CA GLU A 119 -3.75 0.33 -27.55
C GLU A 119 -2.43 0.87 -27.00
N GLU A 120 -2.45 1.67 -25.95
CA GLU A 120 -1.29 2.46 -25.53
C GLU A 120 -0.17 1.62 -24.88
N GLN A 121 -0.50 0.49 -24.26
CA GLN A 121 0.47 -0.37 -23.59
C GLN A 121 1.12 -1.43 -24.47
N ALA A 122 0.47 -1.85 -25.54
CA ALA A 122 1.03 -2.79 -26.52
C ALA A 122 2.22 -2.18 -27.30
N ARG A 123 2.35 -0.85 -27.32
CA ARG A 123 3.42 -0.12 -28.00
C ARG A 123 4.75 -0.10 -27.27
N THR A 124 4.75 -0.26 -25.95
CA THR A 124 5.98 -0.12 -25.14
C THR A 124 6.82 -1.41 -25.12
N ASP A 125 6.24 -2.57 -25.40
CA ASP A 125 6.93 -3.87 -25.42
C ASP A 125 6.95 -4.45 -26.86
N SER A 126 7.77 -3.84 -27.73
CA SER A 126 7.89 -4.19 -29.15
C SER A 126 8.41 -5.60 -29.44
N SER A 127 8.81 -6.35 -28.40
CA SER A 127 9.33 -7.73 -28.51
C SER A 127 8.27 -8.82 -28.34
N ARG A 128 7.03 -8.50 -27.94
CA ARG A 128 5.98 -9.47 -27.66
C ARG A 128 4.80 -9.31 -28.63
N VAL A 129 4.47 -10.40 -29.31
CA VAL A 129 3.27 -10.47 -30.18
C VAL A 129 2.04 -10.63 -29.28
N TRP A 130 1.25 -9.57 -29.16
CA TRP A 130 -0.02 -9.56 -28.43
C TRP A 130 -1.17 -9.87 -29.39
N ARG A 131 -2.06 -10.78 -28.97
CA ARG A 131 -3.29 -11.09 -29.71
C ARG A 131 -4.40 -10.16 -29.22
N ARG A 132 -4.94 -9.35 -30.13
CA ARG A 132 -6.13 -8.53 -29.84
C ARG A 132 -7.38 -9.40 -29.77
N VAL A 133 -8.20 -9.19 -28.76
CA VAL A 133 -9.43 -9.94 -28.55
C VAL A 133 -10.49 -8.97 -28.04
N LYS A 134 -11.70 -9.05 -28.61
CA LYS A 134 -12.85 -8.33 -28.07
C LYS A 134 -13.27 -8.94 -26.74
N ALA A 135 -13.54 -8.11 -25.73
CA ALA A 135 -13.98 -8.58 -24.42
C ALA A 135 -15.21 -9.53 -24.52
N ASP A 136 -16.17 -9.16 -25.38
CA ASP A 136 -17.40 -9.96 -25.57
C ASP A 136 -17.13 -11.32 -26.19
N SER A 137 -16.06 -11.50 -26.96
CA SER A 137 -15.70 -12.81 -27.53
C SER A 137 -14.97 -13.72 -26.53
N LEU A 138 -14.48 -13.15 -25.43
CA LEU A 138 -13.92 -13.94 -24.31
C LEU A 138 -15.01 -14.43 -23.38
N ILE A 139 -16.11 -13.71 -23.24
CA ILE A 139 -17.23 -14.13 -22.40
C ILE A 139 -17.91 -15.34 -23.06
N GLY A 140 -18.08 -16.41 -22.27
CA GLY A 140 -18.59 -17.70 -22.75
C GLY A 140 -17.54 -18.60 -23.40
N ALA A 141 -16.32 -18.11 -23.66
CA ALA A 141 -15.24 -18.95 -24.20
C ALA A 141 -14.78 -19.98 -23.16
N GLU A 142 -14.32 -21.13 -23.65
CA GLU A 142 -13.77 -22.19 -22.79
C GLU A 142 -12.29 -21.96 -22.52
N VAL A 143 -11.92 -22.09 -21.26
CA VAL A 143 -10.56 -21.99 -20.75
C VAL A 143 -10.20 -23.25 -20.01
N GLU A 144 -8.99 -23.75 -20.21
CA GLU A 144 -8.46 -24.91 -19.50
C GLU A 144 -7.69 -24.45 -18.25
N VAL A 145 -8.14 -24.90 -17.08
CA VAL A 145 -7.45 -24.72 -15.80
C VAL A 145 -6.75 -26.01 -15.44
N ILE A 146 -5.43 -25.95 -15.31
CA ILE A 146 -4.56 -27.10 -15.08
C ILE A 146 -4.12 -27.06 -13.62
N THR A 147 -4.47 -28.10 -12.87
CA THR A 147 -4.04 -28.31 -11.49
C THR A 147 -3.01 -29.43 -11.44
N SER A 148 -1.97 -29.28 -10.63
CA SER A 148 -0.94 -30.29 -10.42
C SER A 148 -1.15 -30.99 -9.09
N VAL A 149 -1.20 -32.31 -9.09
CA VAL A 149 -1.34 -33.15 -7.90
C VAL A 149 -0.10 -34.02 -7.77
N LEU A 150 0.43 -34.15 -6.56
CA LEU A 150 1.57 -35.03 -6.29
C LEU A 150 1.12 -36.48 -6.36
N ASP A 151 1.74 -37.28 -7.26
CA ASP A 151 1.48 -38.70 -7.38
C ASP A 151 2.35 -39.50 -6.41
N LEU A 152 1.81 -39.69 -5.20
CA LEU A 152 2.44 -40.49 -4.16
C LEU A 152 2.60 -41.97 -4.55
N GLY A 153 1.70 -42.50 -5.39
CA GLY A 153 1.77 -43.89 -5.85
C GLY A 153 3.02 -44.14 -6.71
N ARG A 154 3.30 -43.22 -7.62
CA ARG A 154 4.54 -43.28 -8.45
C ARG A 154 5.80 -43.01 -7.63
N MET A 155 5.72 -42.12 -6.64
CA MET A 155 6.86 -41.82 -5.75
C MET A 155 7.24 -43.05 -4.88
N MET A 156 6.26 -43.84 -4.44
CA MET A 156 6.52 -45.02 -3.61
C MET A 156 6.83 -46.28 -4.42
N SER A 157 6.39 -46.38 -5.69
CA SER A 157 6.60 -47.56 -6.56
C SER A 157 7.93 -47.48 -7.34
N GLY A 158 8.54 -46.34 -7.45
CA GLY A 158 9.76 -46.13 -8.24
C GLY A 158 11.02 -46.31 -7.47
N GLY A 159 11.36 -47.48 -6.92
CA GLY A 159 12.62 -47.87 -6.28
C GLY A 159 13.64 -46.78 -5.88
N LEU A 160 14.69 -47.09 -5.14
CA LEU A 160 15.71 -46.15 -4.63
C LEU A 160 16.34 -45.20 -5.72
N ALA A 161 16.26 -45.58 -6.99
CA ALA A 161 16.81 -44.77 -8.11
C ALA A 161 15.88 -43.63 -8.58
N ALA A 162 14.58 -43.68 -8.27
CA ALA A 162 13.59 -42.65 -8.63
C ALA A 162 13.17 -41.74 -7.44
N ALA A 163 13.76 -41.97 -6.26
CA ALA A 163 13.38 -41.29 -5.01
C ALA A 163 13.72 -39.80 -4.95
N GLY A 164 14.23 -39.20 -6.04
CA GLY A 164 14.66 -37.79 -6.07
C GLY A 164 13.79 -36.82 -6.89
N GLN A 165 12.83 -37.30 -7.68
CA GLN A 165 12.01 -36.39 -8.51
C GLN A 165 10.52 -36.48 -8.15
N PRO A 166 9.89 -35.39 -7.65
CA PRO A 166 8.47 -35.39 -7.40
C PRO A 166 7.70 -35.57 -8.73
N SER A 167 6.90 -36.64 -8.82
CA SER A 167 6.01 -36.87 -9.97
C SER A 167 4.70 -36.12 -9.76
N PHE A 168 4.38 -35.19 -10.65
CA PHE A 168 3.10 -34.45 -10.63
C PHE A 168 2.21 -34.97 -11.74
N THR A 169 0.96 -35.25 -11.42
CA THR A 169 -0.09 -35.54 -12.39
C THR A 169 -0.87 -34.24 -12.63
N GLU A 170 -0.97 -33.85 -13.90
CA GLU A 170 -1.76 -32.68 -14.30
C GLU A 170 -3.21 -33.07 -14.56
N HIS A 171 -4.15 -32.38 -13.94
CA HIS A 171 -5.57 -32.49 -14.18
C HIS A 171 -6.08 -31.24 -14.88
N VAL A 172 -6.74 -31.41 -16.02
CA VAL A 172 -7.31 -30.33 -16.81
C VAL A 172 -8.81 -30.24 -16.54
N THR A 173 -9.23 -29.05 -16.08
CA THR A 173 -10.66 -28.73 -15.90
C THR A 173 -11.05 -27.63 -16.88
N ARG A 174 -12.10 -27.84 -17.67
CA ARG A 174 -12.61 -26.84 -18.62
C ARG A 174 -13.68 -26.00 -17.95
N LEU A 175 -13.52 -24.68 -18.03
CA LEU A 175 -14.42 -23.69 -17.46
C LEU A 175 -14.80 -22.66 -18.51
N ARG A 176 -16.01 -22.09 -18.39
CA ARG A 176 -16.44 -20.98 -19.24
C ARG A 176 -16.17 -19.65 -18.58
N VAL A 177 -15.69 -18.69 -19.34
CA VAL A 177 -15.47 -17.32 -18.85
C VAL A 177 -16.83 -16.65 -18.61
N ALA A 178 -17.18 -16.40 -17.35
CA ALA A 178 -18.38 -15.67 -16.95
C ALA A 178 -18.18 -14.17 -17.01
N GLY A 179 -16.99 -13.69 -16.67
CA GLY A 179 -16.69 -12.28 -16.65
C GLY A 179 -15.20 -11.96 -16.57
N ILE A 180 -14.90 -10.70 -16.78
CA ILE A 180 -13.54 -10.17 -16.71
C ILE A 180 -13.56 -9.02 -15.70
N ARG A 181 -12.64 -9.06 -14.73
CA ARG A 181 -12.50 -7.98 -13.75
C ARG A 181 -11.78 -6.79 -14.38
N PRO A 182 -12.17 -5.57 -14.01
CA PRO A 182 -11.53 -4.36 -14.52
C PRO A 182 -10.07 -4.29 -14.10
N ARG A 183 -9.33 -3.41 -14.74
CA ARG A 183 -7.95 -3.09 -14.37
C ARG A 183 -7.85 -2.71 -12.90
N PRO A 184 -6.92 -3.27 -12.15
CA PRO A 184 -6.69 -2.85 -10.77
C PRO A 184 -6.19 -1.40 -10.76
N HIS A 185 -6.65 -0.60 -9.80
CA HIS A 185 -6.09 0.74 -9.57
C HIS A 185 -4.63 0.63 -9.09
N ALA A 186 -3.83 1.69 -9.31
CA ALA A 186 -2.39 1.72 -9.05
C ALA A 186 -1.96 1.26 -7.64
N PHE A 187 -2.83 1.37 -6.66
CA PHE A 187 -2.60 0.98 -5.27
C PHE A 187 -3.29 -0.33 -4.86
N SER A 188 -3.91 -1.04 -5.80
CA SER A 188 -4.52 -2.32 -5.50
C SER A 188 -3.45 -3.41 -5.49
N ASN A 189 -3.38 -4.16 -4.39
CA ASN A 189 -2.46 -5.28 -4.26
C ASN A 189 -2.84 -6.36 -5.29
N GLU A 190 -1.98 -6.56 -6.31
CA GLU A 190 -2.18 -7.55 -7.37
C GLU A 190 -2.29 -8.98 -6.81
N GLN A 191 -1.64 -9.25 -5.68
CA GLN A 191 -1.74 -10.53 -4.97
C GLN A 191 -3.16 -10.80 -4.43
N VAL A 192 -3.89 -9.74 -4.06
CA VAL A 192 -5.29 -9.84 -3.58
C VAL A 192 -6.29 -9.82 -4.74
N GLN A 193 -5.96 -9.14 -5.83
CA GLN A 193 -6.87 -8.94 -6.97
C GLN A 193 -6.46 -9.72 -8.23
N GLY A 194 -5.24 -10.24 -8.31
CA GLY A 194 -4.72 -11.02 -9.42
C GLY A 194 -5.29 -12.45 -9.46
N GLY A 195 -5.07 -13.13 -10.58
CA GLY A 195 -5.42 -14.52 -10.75
C GLY A 195 -6.80 -14.75 -11.39
N ILE A 196 -7.32 -15.94 -11.17
CA ILE A 196 -8.64 -16.35 -11.64
C ILE A 196 -9.54 -16.66 -10.44
N VAL A 197 -10.82 -16.41 -10.61
CA VAL A 197 -11.82 -16.69 -9.57
C VAL A 197 -12.81 -17.72 -10.10
N VAL A 198 -13.17 -18.70 -9.26
CA VAL A 198 -14.13 -19.74 -9.59
C VAL A 198 -15.15 -19.89 -8.47
N PRO A 199 -16.33 -20.49 -8.73
CA PRO A 199 -17.32 -20.77 -7.69
C PRO A 199 -16.79 -21.72 -6.61
N LEU A 200 -17.24 -21.55 -5.38
CA LEU A 200 -16.70 -22.25 -4.21
C LEU A 200 -16.73 -23.77 -4.34
N LEU A 201 -17.86 -24.35 -4.75
CA LEU A 201 -18.00 -25.79 -4.88
C LEU A 201 -17.21 -26.34 -6.07
N THR A 202 -17.08 -25.57 -7.14
CA THR A 202 -16.25 -25.93 -8.30
C THR A 202 -14.81 -26.03 -7.91
N GLY A 203 -14.26 -25.03 -7.20
CA GLY A 203 -12.88 -25.07 -6.72
C GLY A 203 -12.66 -26.15 -5.63
N LYS A 204 -13.67 -26.44 -4.80
CA LYS A 204 -13.59 -27.52 -3.79
C LYS A 204 -13.49 -28.91 -4.46
N ARG A 205 -14.07 -29.09 -5.63
CA ARG A 205 -14.03 -30.35 -6.41
C ARG A 205 -12.77 -30.53 -7.23
N MET A 206 -12.06 -29.48 -7.52
CA MET A 206 -10.81 -29.57 -8.29
C MET A 206 -9.74 -30.31 -7.50
N PRO A 207 -9.11 -31.34 -8.12
CA PRO A 207 -7.94 -31.97 -7.52
C PRO A 207 -6.82 -30.97 -7.38
N ARG A 208 -6.28 -30.84 -6.18
CA ARG A 208 -5.27 -29.82 -5.86
C ARG A 208 -4.16 -30.40 -5.02
N PHE A 209 -2.95 -29.89 -5.25
CA PHE A 209 -1.85 -30.05 -4.35
C PHE A 209 -1.98 -28.97 -3.26
N ALA A 210 -2.38 -29.37 -2.07
CA ALA A 210 -2.30 -28.50 -0.91
C ALA A 210 -1.04 -28.84 -0.15
N PHE A 211 -0.17 -27.84 0.10
CA PHE A 211 0.99 -28.00 0.98
C PHE A 211 0.59 -28.58 2.34
N ASN A 212 -0.61 -28.29 2.78
CA ASN A 212 -1.24 -28.89 3.96
C ASN A 212 -1.37 -30.41 3.88
N ASN A 213 -1.52 -31.00 2.68
CA ASN A 213 -1.63 -32.45 2.53
C ASN A 213 -0.28 -33.15 2.64
N MET A 214 0.81 -32.53 2.17
CA MET A 214 2.16 -33.09 2.35
C MET A 214 2.55 -33.08 3.83
N TRP A 215 2.21 -32.04 4.55
CA TRP A 215 2.47 -31.89 5.98
C TRP A 215 1.57 -32.78 6.83
N SER A 216 0.33 -33.00 6.40
CA SER A 216 -0.59 -33.95 7.03
C SER A 216 -0.20 -35.42 6.84
N LEU A 217 0.58 -35.71 5.79
CA LEU A 217 1.16 -37.04 5.58
C LEU A 217 2.41 -37.26 6.43
N LEU A 218 3.16 -36.20 6.74
CA LEU A 218 4.37 -36.25 7.57
C LEU A 218 4.07 -36.10 9.05
N SER A 219 3.03 -35.37 9.42
CA SER A 219 2.55 -35.21 10.79
C SER A 219 1.38 -36.14 11.06
N ARG A 220 1.51 -37.03 12.07
CA ARG A 220 0.42 -37.93 12.53
C ARG A 220 -0.86 -37.22 13.01
N GLY A 221 -0.96 -35.90 12.86
CA GLY A 221 -2.08 -35.03 13.24
C GLY A 221 -2.59 -34.17 12.11
N GLY A 222 -2.84 -34.75 10.91
CA GLY A 222 -3.29 -34.01 9.73
C GLY A 222 -4.49 -33.09 9.97
N ARG A 223 -4.48 -31.88 9.38
CA ARG A 223 -5.68 -31.05 9.30
C ARG A 223 -6.78 -31.80 8.59
N PRO A 224 -8.01 -31.78 9.11
CA PRO A 224 -9.12 -32.51 8.53
C PRO A 224 -9.36 -32.07 7.08
N THR A 225 -9.56 -33.05 6.20
CA THR A 225 -9.98 -32.86 4.81
C THR A 225 -11.26 -32.03 4.83
N GLY A 226 -11.22 -30.78 4.31
CA GLY A 226 -12.38 -29.88 4.32
C GLY A 226 -12.16 -28.53 4.99
N SER A 227 -10.91 -28.22 5.43
CA SER A 227 -10.59 -26.88 5.94
C SER A 227 -10.40 -25.88 4.80
N TYR A 228 -10.85 -24.66 5.05
CA TYR A 228 -10.63 -23.50 4.18
C TYR A 228 -9.27 -22.88 4.47
N GLU A 229 -8.66 -22.21 3.46
CA GLU A 229 -7.41 -21.49 3.64
C GLU A 229 -7.63 -20.16 4.36
N ALA A 230 -8.74 -19.49 4.04
CA ALA A 230 -9.10 -18.22 4.66
C ALA A 230 -10.61 -18.09 4.84
N LEU A 231 -11.01 -17.28 5.81
CA LEU A 231 -12.39 -16.83 5.96
C LEU A 231 -12.39 -15.30 5.85
N TYR A 232 -13.17 -14.78 4.92
CA TYR A 232 -13.47 -13.37 4.83
C TYR A 232 -14.58 -13.02 5.81
N VAL A 233 -14.26 -12.20 6.81
CA VAL A 233 -15.23 -11.75 7.81
C VAL A 233 -15.52 -10.28 7.56
N ARG A 234 -16.77 -9.94 7.28
CA ARG A 234 -17.23 -8.56 7.15
C ARG A 234 -17.93 -8.16 8.44
N LEU A 235 -17.53 -7.00 8.96
CA LEU A 235 -18.10 -6.42 10.17
C LEU A 235 -19.20 -5.43 9.83
N ASN A 236 -20.15 -5.28 10.74
CA ASN A 236 -21.19 -4.26 10.67
C ASN A 236 -20.60 -2.85 10.81
N ARG A 237 -19.61 -2.69 11.69
CA ARG A 237 -18.93 -1.41 11.97
C ARG A 237 -17.42 -1.64 12.07
N LEU A 238 -16.64 -0.76 11.45
CA LEU A 238 -15.16 -0.82 11.50
C LEU A 238 -14.62 -0.62 12.94
N GLN A 239 -15.39 0.07 13.78
CA GLN A 239 -15.03 0.32 15.19
C GLN A 239 -14.96 -0.96 16.03
N ASP A 240 -15.68 -2.02 15.63
CA ASP A 240 -15.73 -3.30 16.34
C ASP A 240 -14.52 -4.20 16.03
N LEU A 241 -13.69 -3.82 15.04
CA LEU A 241 -12.55 -4.60 14.59
C LEU A 241 -11.56 -4.98 15.71
N PRO A 242 -11.14 -4.07 16.62
CA PRO A 242 -10.21 -4.43 17.68
C PRO A 242 -10.80 -5.46 18.67
N ALA A 243 -12.09 -5.35 19.00
CA ALA A 243 -12.77 -6.25 19.92
C ALA A 243 -12.90 -7.66 19.32
N ILE A 244 -13.37 -7.75 18.08
CA ILE A 244 -13.49 -9.02 17.35
C ILE A 244 -12.14 -9.68 17.15
N ARG A 245 -11.12 -8.91 16.76
CA ARG A 245 -9.77 -9.42 16.60
C ARG A 245 -9.27 -10.11 17.87
N LYS A 246 -9.40 -9.43 19.01
CA LYS A 246 -9.00 -9.98 20.31
C LYS A 246 -9.74 -11.28 20.61
N ARG A 247 -11.06 -11.30 20.39
CA ARG A 247 -11.91 -12.47 20.62
C ARG A 247 -11.56 -13.65 19.70
N LEU A 248 -11.25 -13.39 18.42
CA LEU A 248 -10.82 -14.41 17.47
C LEU A 248 -9.42 -14.96 17.82
N GLN A 249 -8.51 -14.10 18.27
CA GLN A 249 -7.19 -14.51 18.77
C GLN A 249 -7.28 -15.37 20.04
N GLU A 250 -8.17 -15.04 20.98
CA GLU A 250 -8.46 -15.86 22.17
C GLU A 250 -9.01 -17.23 21.80
N LEU A 251 -9.72 -17.34 20.67
CA LEU A 251 -10.21 -18.58 20.09
C LEU A 251 -9.14 -19.33 19.24
N ASN A 252 -7.90 -18.84 19.24
CA ASN A 252 -6.77 -19.37 18.48
C ASN A 252 -6.95 -19.30 16.94
N PHE A 253 -7.65 -18.27 16.43
CA PHE A 253 -7.65 -17.96 15.01
C PHE A 253 -6.56 -16.92 14.69
N SER A 254 -5.83 -17.12 13.59
CA SER A 254 -4.96 -16.09 13.02
C SER A 254 -5.81 -15.06 12.30
N VAL A 255 -5.72 -13.81 12.70
CA VAL A 255 -6.50 -12.71 12.13
C VAL A 255 -5.57 -11.76 11.40
N PHE A 256 -5.88 -11.51 10.14
CA PHE A 256 -5.24 -10.50 9.31
C PHE A 256 -6.27 -9.43 8.96
N ALA A 257 -6.02 -8.21 9.33
CA ALA A 257 -6.88 -7.08 8.99
C ALA A 257 -6.09 -6.06 8.15
N LEU A 258 -6.67 -5.66 7.02
CA LEU A 258 -6.08 -4.61 6.18
C LEU A 258 -5.90 -3.28 6.94
N ALA A 259 -6.77 -3.02 7.91
CA ALA A 259 -6.68 -1.86 8.79
C ALA A 259 -5.36 -1.83 9.59
N ASP A 260 -4.80 -2.98 9.95
CA ASP A 260 -3.53 -3.05 10.68
C ASP A 260 -2.35 -2.57 9.83
N GLN A 261 -2.34 -2.94 8.55
CA GLN A 261 -1.33 -2.44 7.61
C GLN A 261 -1.43 -0.92 7.43
N LEU A 262 -2.65 -0.40 7.38
CA LEU A 262 -2.87 1.05 7.31
C LEU A 262 -2.39 1.77 8.58
N GLU A 263 -2.59 1.17 9.76
CA GLU A 263 -2.06 1.74 11.01
C GLU A 263 -0.53 1.72 11.05
N GLU A 264 0.09 0.65 10.61
CA GLU A 264 1.55 0.52 10.55
C GLU A 264 2.16 1.52 9.57
N ILE A 265 1.54 1.68 8.39
CA ILE A 265 1.89 2.70 7.41
C ILE A 265 1.73 4.10 8.01
N LYS A 266 0.61 4.40 8.67
CA LYS A 266 0.39 5.69 9.34
C LYS A 266 1.44 5.99 10.41
N ARG A 267 1.83 5.00 11.21
CA ARG A 267 2.91 5.15 12.22
C ARG A 267 4.25 5.43 11.54
N GLY A 268 4.55 4.74 10.42
CA GLY A 268 5.73 5.01 9.62
C GLY A 268 5.76 6.45 9.10
N PHE A 269 4.66 6.93 8.52
CA PHE A 269 4.53 8.33 8.10
C PHE A 269 4.67 9.32 9.26
N LEU A 270 4.06 9.03 10.42
CA LEU A 270 4.19 9.89 11.60
C LEU A 270 5.65 10.03 12.07
N MET A 271 6.43 8.94 12.01
CA MET A 271 7.87 9.00 12.35
C MET A 271 8.64 9.87 11.36
N VAL A 272 8.37 9.71 10.06
CA VAL A 272 9.01 10.53 9.01
C VAL A 272 8.61 12.00 9.16
N ASP A 273 7.32 12.29 9.34
CA ASP A 273 6.82 13.65 9.53
C ASP A 273 7.42 14.31 10.77
N THR A 274 7.55 13.56 11.87
CA THR A 274 8.18 14.08 13.10
C THR A 274 9.66 14.40 12.87
N ALA A 275 10.39 13.52 12.20
CA ALA A 275 11.80 13.73 11.88
C ALA A 275 11.99 14.93 10.95
N LEU A 276 11.20 15.04 9.89
CA LEU A 276 11.22 16.18 8.97
C LEU A 276 10.82 17.48 9.67
N GLY A 277 9.81 17.43 10.55
CA GLY A 277 9.38 18.55 11.36
C GLY A 277 10.48 19.06 12.31
N ALA A 278 11.21 18.13 12.93
CA ALA A 278 12.35 18.48 13.79
C ALA A 278 13.46 19.19 13.01
N VAL A 279 13.88 18.63 11.86
CA VAL A 279 14.88 19.24 10.97
C VAL A 279 14.39 20.59 10.47
N GLY A 280 13.12 20.69 10.06
CA GLY A 280 12.50 21.94 9.60
C GLY A 280 12.48 23.01 10.70
N THR A 281 12.20 22.63 11.95
CA THR A 281 12.22 23.55 13.09
C THR A 281 13.63 24.09 13.36
N ILE A 282 14.64 23.22 13.31
CA ILE A 282 16.03 23.67 13.46
C ILE A 282 16.41 24.65 12.34
N ALA A 283 16.09 24.32 11.09
CA ALA A 283 16.34 25.19 9.95
C ALA A 283 15.62 26.54 10.09
N LEU A 284 14.39 26.55 10.61
CA LEU A 284 13.61 27.74 10.87
C LEU A 284 14.28 28.64 11.91
N VAL A 285 14.78 28.08 13.02
CA VAL A 285 15.48 28.81 14.07
C VAL A 285 16.76 29.46 13.51
N VAL A 286 17.54 28.69 12.73
CA VAL A 286 18.76 29.23 12.09
C VAL A 286 18.43 30.36 11.12
N ALA A 287 17.38 30.19 10.30
CA ALA A 287 16.92 31.24 9.39
C ALA A 287 16.47 32.51 10.15
N ALA A 288 15.72 32.37 11.24
CA ALA A 288 15.29 33.47 12.08
C ALA A 288 16.48 34.24 12.69
N LEU A 289 17.51 33.53 13.18
CA LEU A 289 18.75 34.13 13.66
C LEU A 289 19.50 34.88 12.53
N GLY A 290 19.50 34.32 11.31
CA GLY A 290 20.07 35.00 10.13
C GLY A 290 19.35 36.31 9.83
N ILE A 291 18.02 36.36 9.88
CA ILE A 291 17.21 37.57 9.69
C ILE A 291 17.53 38.60 10.78
N ILE A 292 17.59 38.18 12.05
CA ILE A 292 17.92 39.05 13.17
C ILE A 292 19.31 39.70 12.95
N ASN A 293 20.32 38.90 12.63
CA ASN A 293 21.68 39.41 12.40
C ASN A 293 21.75 40.39 11.23
N THR A 294 21.12 40.08 10.11
CA THR A 294 21.10 40.94 8.93
C THR A 294 20.40 42.26 9.24
N MET A 295 19.26 42.23 9.93
CA MET A 295 18.55 43.44 10.31
C MET A 295 19.31 44.27 11.33
N VAL A 296 19.96 43.65 12.33
CA VAL A 296 20.78 44.36 13.30
C VAL A 296 21.94 45.10 12.59
N MET A 297 22.61 44.42 11.63
CA MET A 297 23.67 45.04 10.85
C MET A 297 23.18 46.23 10.00
N SER A 298 22.05 46.01 9.29
CA SER A 298 21.39 47.08 8.51
C SER A 298 21.03 48.28 9.37
N ILE A 299 20.53 48.07 10.60
CA ILE A 299 20.23 49.16 11.53
C ILE A 299 21.49 49.90 11.94
N LEU A 300 22.58 49.20 12.25
CA LEU A 300 23.84 49.80 12.64
C LEU A 300 24.43 50.65 11.51
N GLU A 301 24.41 50.19 10.28
CA GLU A 301 24.88 50.93 9.10
C GLU A 301 24.04 52.17 8.83
N ARG A 302 22.73 52.17 9.13
CA ARG A 302 21.81 53.28 8.89
C ARG A 302 21.47 54.08 10.16
N THR A 303 22.23 53.93 11.25
CA THR A 303 21.93 54.57 12.55
C THR A 303 21.84 56.10 12.42
N ARG A 304 22.68 56.75 11.62
CA ARG A 304 22.64 58.18 11.36
C ARG A 304 21.38 58.63 10.64
N GLU A 305 20.92 57.86 9.63
CA GLU A 305 19.67 58.15 8.91
C GLU A 305 18.46 58.05 9.85
N ILE A 306 18.45 57.04 10.74
CA ILE A 306 17.40 56.87 11.78
C ILE A 306 17.43 58.08 12.73
N GLY A 307 18.63 58.52 13.15
CA GLY A 307 18.82 59.71 13.99
C GLY A 307 18.26 60.95 13.34
N VAL A 308 18.53 61.19 12.06
CA VAL A 308 18.00 62.33 11.28
C VAL A 308 16.49 62.27 11.19
N MET A 309 15.92 61.10 10.84
CA MET A 309 14.46 60.94 10.77
C MET A 309 13.79 61.28 12.11
N LYS A 310 14.35 60.84 13.22
CA LYS A 310 13.84 61.16 14.56
C LYS A 310 14.01 62.62 14.93
N ALA A 311 15.13 63.29 14.55
CA ALA A 311 15.36 64.71 14.78
C ALA A 311 14.37 65.59 14.01
N VAL A 312 13.91 65.17 12.83
CA VAL A 312 12.86 65.83 12.02
C VAL A 312 11.44 65.51 12.53
N GLY A 313 11.32 64.62 13.56
CA GLY A 313 10.03 64.35 14.22
C GLY A 313 9.39 63.00 13.90
N ALA A 314 10.10 62.03 13.30
CA ALA A 314 9.56 60.69 13.09
C ALA A 314 9.30 59.97 14.44
N SER A 315 8.11 59.43 14.58
CA SER A 315 7.72 58.68 15.76
C SER A 315 8.34 57.26 15.77
N GLU A 316 8.52 56.69 16.97
CA GLU A 316 9.01 55.31 17.12
C GLU A 316 8.18 54.28 16.35
N ARG A 317 6.88 54.53 16.26
CA ARG A 317 5.98 53.66 15.50
C ARG A 317 6.26 53.69 14.01
N GLN A 318 6.59 54.85 13.45
CA GLN A 318 6.93 54.97 12.03
C GLN A 318 8.25 54.27 11.72
N ILE A 319 9.29 54.48 12.54
CA ILE A 319 10.56 53.78 12.38
C ILE A 319 10.37 52.26 12.47
N ARG A 320 9.64 51.77 13.46
CA ARG A 320 9.34 50.35 13.60
C ARG A 320 8.59 49.79 12.39
N THR A 321 7.64 50.54 11.82
CA THR A 321 6.87 50.11 10.64
C THR A 321 7.75 49.91 9.41
N ILE A 322 8.76 50.76 9.22
CA ILE A 322 9.74 50.66 8.11
C ILE A 322 10.47 49.31 8.20
N PHE A 323 11.01 48.95 9.36
CA PHE A 323 11.74 47.72 9.57
C PHE A 323 10.83 46.49 9.52
N PHE A 324 9.55 46.59 9.95
CA PHE A 324 8.56 45.54 9.77
C PHE A 324 8.24 45.29 8.30
N PHE A 325 8.15 46.36 7.51
CA PHE A 325 7.91 46.20 6.08
C PHE A 325 9.13 45.51 5.40
N GLU A 326 10.36 45.91 5.78
CA GLU A 326 11.59 45.27 5.30
C GLU A 326 11.61 43.76 5.67
N ALA A 327 11.34 43.41 6.93
CA ALA A 327 11.23 42.02 7.36
C ALA A 327 10.14 41.26 6.61
N GLY A 328 8.99 41.88 6.38
CA GLY A 328 7.89 41.30 5.59
C GLY A 328 8.28 41.02 4.15
N CYS A 329 9.00 41.92 3.51
CA CYS A 329 9.56 41.73 2.16
C CYS A 329 10.55 40.57 2.10
N ILE A 330 11.45 40.45 3.08
CA ILE A 330 12.38 39.31 3.19
C ILE A 330 11.59 37.98 3.30
N GLY A 331 10.59 37.95 4.18
CA GLY A 331 9.74 36.77 4.35
C GLY A 331 8.93 36.40 3.11
N LEU A 332 8.41 37.41 2.41
CA LEU A 332 7.64 37.20 1.16
C LEU A 332 8.54 36.65 0.06
N MET A 333 9.69 37.27 -0.18
CA MET A 333 10.66 36.82 -1.21
C MET A 333 11.19 35.42 -0.89
N GLY A 334 11.57 35.17 0.36
CA GLY A 334 12.02 33.86 0.83
C GLY A 334 10.95 32.81 0.72
N GLY A 335 9.71 33.14 1.10
CA GLY A 335 8.55 32.25 0.97
C GLY A 335 8.23 31.89 -0.49
N MET A 336 8.26 32.86 -1.40
CA MET A 336 8.06 32.62 -2.84
C MET A 336 9.17 31.75 -3.44
N LEU A 337 10.42 32.02 -3.11
CA LEU A 337 11.55 31.20 -3.55
C LEU A 337 11.48 29.79 -2.97
N GLY A 338 11.11 29.65 -1.70
CA GLY A 338 10.92 28.34 -1.06
C GLY A 338 9.82 27.52 -1.72
N VAL A 339 8.69 28.13 -2.03
CA VAL A 339 7.60 27.47 -2.77
C VAL A 339 8.03 27.09 -4.18
N LEU A 340 8.75 27.96 -4.89
CA LEU A 340 9.25 27.66 -6.23
C LEU A 340 10.20 26.47 -6.22
N LEU A 341 11.15 26.44 -5.28
CA LEU A 341 12.08 25.32 -5.10
C LEU A 341 11.34 24.03 -4.71
N GLY A 342 10.39 24.11 -3.79
CA GLY A 342 9.57 22.96 -3.39
C GLY A 342 8.76 22.39 -4.57
N TRP A 343 8.19 23.27 -5.39
CA TRP A 343 7.48 22.86 -6.61
C TRP A 343 8.42 22.18 -7.62
N LEU A 344 9.62 22.74 -7.82
CA LEU A 344 10.62 22.16 -8.73
C LEU A 344 11.06 20.76 -8.27
N VAL A 345 11.33 20.60 -6.97
CA VAL A 345 11.69 19.31 -6.37
C VAL A 345 10.55 18.30 -6.50
N SER A 346 9.30 18.72 -6.25
CA SER A 346 8.12 17.88 -6.43
C SER A 346 7.96 17.41 -7.88
N ARG A 347 8.16 18.29 -8.86
CA ARG A 347 8.14 17.93 -10.29
C ARG A 347 9.23 16.94 -10.66
N LEU A 348 10.44 17.17 -10.18
CA LEU A 348 11.58 16.28 -10.42
C LEU A 348 11.35 14.90 -9.78
N ALA A 349 10.83 14.86 -8.55
CA ALA A 349 10.50 13.63 -7.85
C ALA A 349 9.41 12.83 -8.59
N ASN A 350 8.34 13.50 -9.06
CA ASN A 350 7.30 12.87 -9.87
C ASN A 350 7.86 12.32 -11.19
N TRP A 351 8.74 13.05 -11.86
CA TRP A 351 9.38 12.60 -13.09
C TRP A 351 10.24 11.34 -12.86
N ILE A 352 11.07 11.33 -11.80
CA ILE A 352 11.89 10.16 -11.43
C ILE A 352 11.01 8.97 -11.07
N ALA A 353 9.95 9.18 -10.27
CA ALA A 353 9.04 8.12 -9.85
C ALA A 353 8.32 7.50 -11.07
N ASN A 354 7.84 8.31 -12.01
CA ASN A 354 7.23 7.83 -13.23
C ASN A 354 8.23 7.06 -14.12
N LEU A 355 9.48 7.51 -14.20
CA LEU A 355 10.52 6.78 -14.93
C LEU A 355 10.80 5.40 -14.32
N TRP A 356 10.75 5.30 -13.01
CA TRP A 356 10.99 4.07 -12.26
C TRP A 356 9.83 3.07 -12.42
N THR A 357 8.59 3.55 -12.35
CA THR A 357 7.39 2.73 -12.59
C THR A 357 7.34 2.17 -14.02
N LEU A 358 7.75 2.95 -15.01
CA LEU A 358 7.86 2.50 -16.41
C LEU A 358 8.90 1.38 -16.56
N ARG A 359 10.03 1.46 -15.86
CA ARG A 359 11.08 0.41 -15.93
C ARG A 359 10.68 -0.90 -15.26
N GLN A 360 9.80 -0.88 -14.26
CA GLN A 360 9.33 -2.09 -13.56
C GLN A 360 8.16 -2.79 -14.27
N GLY A 361 7.78 -2.36 -15.47
CA GLY A 361 6.68 -2.96 -16.23
C GLY A 361 5.30 -2.68 -15.62
N GLY A 362 5.22 -1.78 -14.67
CA GLY A 362 3.98 -1.27 -14.11
C GLY A 362 3.36 -0.25 -15.06
N GLY A 363 2.85 -0.74 -16.20
CA GLY A 363 2.15 0.09 -17.18
C GLY A 363 0.81 0.60 -16.64
N VAL A 364 0.86 1.51 -15.70
CA VAL A 364 -0.29 2.37 -15.40
C VAL A 364 -0.20 3.51 -16.40
N GLY A 365 -1.01 3.43 -17.44
CA GLY A 365 -1.09 4.47 -18.47
C GLY A 365 -1.65 5.76 -17.87
N GLY A 366 -0.77 6.65 -17.49
CA GLY A 366 -1.06 7.97 -16.96
C GLY A 366 0.07 8.47 -16.09
N ASP A 367 0.41 9.74 -16.16
CA ASP A 367 1.31 10.39 -15.22
C ASP A 367 0.71 10.32 -13.82
N ILE A 368 1.31 9.51 -12.94
CA ILE A 368 0.90 9.43 -11.54
C ILE A 368 1.55 10.60 -10.83
N GLU A 369 0.73 11.52 -10.31
CA GLU A 369 1.19 12.58 -9.43
C GLU A 369 1.32 12.05 -8.00
N PHE A 370 2.51 11.57 -7.63
CA PHE A 370 2.81 11.13 -6.26
C PHE A 370 2.89 12.30 -5.28
N PHE A 371 3.41 13.43 -5.76
CA PHE A 371 3.61 14.65 -4.96
C PHE A 371 2.79 15.78 -5.55
N TYR A 372 1.62 16.00 -4.97
CA TYR A 372 0.72 17.09 -5.33
C TYR A 372 0.83 18.23 -4.31
N LEU A 373 1.07 19.45 -4.79
CA LEU A 373 1.05 20.64 -3.96
C LEU A 373 -0.30 21.36 -4.10
N PRO A 374 -1.18 21.26 -3.10
CA PRO A 374 -2.46 21.94 -3.14
C PRO A 374 -2.28 23.46 -2.98
N PRO A 375 -3.11 24.29 -3.65
CA PRO A 375 -2.99 25.76 -3.63
C PRO A 375 -3.04 26.37 -2.22
N TRP A 376 -3.82 25.80 -1.32
CA TRP A 376 -3.89 26.28 0.08
C TRP A 376 -2.56 26.11 0.83
N LEU A 377 -1.79 25.07 0.52
CA LEU A 377 -0.47 24.83 1.12
C LEU A 377 0.53 25.89 0.64
N ILE A 378 0.48 26.27 -0.63
CA ILE A 378 1.31 27.32 -1.21
C ILE A 378 1.05 28.64 -0.48
N GLY A 379 -0.21 29.05 -0.37
CA GLY A 379 -0.60 30.26 0.35
C GLY A 379 -0.22 30.21 1.83
N GLY A 380 -0.44 29.06 2.46
CA GLY A 380 -0.09 28.83 3.87
C GLY A 380 1.41 28.91 4.12
N ALA A 381 2.24 28.35 3.24
CA ALA A 381 3.69 28.39 3.35
C ALA A 381 4.25 29.84 3.22
N ILE A 382 3.73 30.62 2.28
CA ILE A 382 4.12 32.03 2.11
C ILE A 382 3.71 32.84 3.35
N LEU A 383 2.47 32.66 3.81
CA LEU A 383 1.97 33.36 5.01
C LEU A 383 2.79 33.01 6.25
N PHE A 384 3.14 31.74 6.40
CA PHE A 384 3.99 31.25 7.48
C PHE A 384 5.39 31.86 7.42
N ALA A 385 6.02 31.89 6.23
CA ALA A 385 7.35 32.51 6.04
C ALA A 385 7.34 34.01 6.40
N VAL A 386 6.32 34.76 5.98
CA VAL A 386 6.13 36.15 6.35
C VAL A 386 5.93 36.28 7.86
N GLY A 387 5.12 35.45 8.47
CA GLY A 387 4.89 35.46 9.92
C GLY A 387 6.16 35.22 10.73
N VAL A 388 6.98 34.25 10.34
CA VAL A 388 8.28 33.98 10.99
C VAL A 388 9.25 35.13 10.80
N SER A 389 9.30 35.72 9.61
CA SER A 389 10.19 36.86 9.31
C SER A 389 9.79 38.09 10.12
N LEU A 390 8.50 38.39 10.25
CA LEU A 390 7.99 39.46 11.09
C LEU A 390 8.31 39.23 12.58
N ALA A 391 8.14 37.97 13.05
CA ALA A 391 8.49 37.62 14.43
C ALA A 391 9.99 37.77 14.70
N ALA A 392 10.84 37.31 13.79
CA ALA A 392 12.29 37.49 13.89
C ALA A 392 12.69 38.99 13.84
N GLY A 393 12.05 39.78 12.98
CA GLY A 393 12.29 41.21 12.82
C GLY A 393 11.78 42.07 13.98
N TYR A 394 10.95 41.52 14.88
CA TYR A 394 10.35 42.29 15.97
C TYR A 394 11.39 42.90 16.92
N TYR A 395 12.36 42.08 17.35
CA TYR A 395 13.42 42.54 18.27
C TYR A 395 14.29 43.63 17.65
N PRO A 396 14.91 43.47 16.45
CA PRO A 396 15.73 44.52 15.87
C PRO A 396 14.93 45.78 15.51
N ALA A 397 13.71 45.66 15.01
CA ALA A 397 12.85 46.80 14.70
C ALA A 397 12.53 47.67 15.93
N THR A 398 12.27 47.03 17.08
CA THR A 398 12.01 47.74 18.34
C THR A 398 13.28 48.40 18.86
N ARG A 399 14.45 47.81 18.68
CA ARG A 399 15.75 48.39 19.06
C ARG A 399 16.07 49.61 18.20
N ALA A 400 15.85 49.54 16.88
CA ALA A 400 16.00 50.65 15.96
C ALA A 400 15.11 51.87 16.34
N ALA A 401 13.84 51.58 16.70
CA ALA A 401 12.89 52.60 17.09
C ALA A 401 13.32 53.36 18.40
N ARG A 402 14.13 52.75 19.25
CA ARG A 402 14.60 53.33 20.50
C ARG A 402 15.96 54.04 20.42
N VAL A 403 16.59 54.15 19.25
CA VAL A 403 17.86 54.87 19.06
C VAL A 403 17.70 56.32 19.47
N ASN A 404 18.65 56.82 20.26
CA ASN A 404 18.68 58.22 20.71
C ASN A 404 19.22 59.10 19.55
N PRO A 405 18.42 60.08 19.08
CA PRO A 405 18.85 60.91 17.95
C PRO A 405 20.12 61.71 18.23
N VAL A 406 20.35 62.15 19.49
CA VAL A 406 21.52 62.88 19.87
C VAL A 406 22.81 62.05 19.78
N GLU A 407 22.75 60.81 20.24
CA GLU A 407 23.88 59.86 20.15
C GLU A 407 24.14 59.42 18.70
N ALA A 408 23.07 59.18 17.92
CA ALA A 408 23.18 58.79 16.53
C ALA A 408 23.81 59.85 15.61
N LEU A 409 23.70 61.17 15.98
CA LEU A 409 24.28 62.29 15.23
C LEU A 409 25.64 62.69 15.75
N ARG A 410 26.06 62.23 16.94
CA ARG A 410 27.34 62.61 17.58
C ARG A 410 28.49 61.67 17.23
N HIS A 411 28.20 60.47 16.77
CA HIS A 411 29.21 59.49 16.31
C HIS A 411 29.59 59.84 14.85
N ASP A 412 30.81 60.33 14.69
CA ASP A 412 31.55 60.35 13.42
C ASP A 412 32.19 58.98 13.18
#